data_6af81c6a19cebdb69a9abca5117da0df
#
_entry.id   6af81c6a19cebdb69a9abca5117da0df
#
_cell.length_a   1.000
_cell.length_b   1.000
_cell.length_c   1.000
_cell.angle_alpha   90.00
_cell.angle_beta   90.00
_cell.angle_gamma   90.00
#
_symmetry.space_group_name_H-M   'P 1'
#
loop_
_entity.id
_entity.type
_entity.pdbx_description
1 polymer ?
#
loop_
_entity_poly.entity_id
_entity_poly.type
_entity_poly.pdbx_seq_one_letter_code
_entity_poly.pdbx_strand_id
1 'polypeptide(L)'
;EHFSGIKVDPDSEIVVTCGSTEAMMASMMSVVNPGDKVVIFSPFYENYGADTILSGAQPIYVPLVPPAFDFDAELLEYAFRQGAKALILCNPSNPCGKVFTYDELKIIADLAIKYDAYVITDEVYEHIVYAPNKHIYMASLPGMRERTIVCNSLSKTYSITGWRLGYVIANPQVIDRVKKVHDFLTVGAAAPLMELSLIH
;
A
#
# COMPACT_ATOMS: atom_id res chain seq x y z
N GLU A 1 -5.33 1.48 15.27
CA GLU A 1 -4.56 1.06 16.45
C GLU A 1 -5.00 -0.31 16.97
N HIS A 2 -6.31 -0.57 17.08
CA HIS A 2 -6.84 -1.81 17.66
C HIS A 2 -6.30 -3.08 17.00
N PHE A 3 -6.23 -3.11 15.68
CA PHE A 3 -5.80 -4.28 14.90
C PHE A 3 -4.30 -4.30 14.65
N SER A 4 -3.72 -3.16 14.27
CA SER A 4 -2.31 -3.09 13.88
C SER A 4 -1.34 -2.90 15.05
N GLY A 5 -1.82 -2.44 16.21
CA GLY A 5 -0.98 -2.01 17.33
C GLY A 5 -0.17 -0.74 17.06
N ILE A 6 -0.30 -0.13 15.88
CA ILE A 6 0.43 1.07 15.50
C ILE A 6 -0.36 2.29 15.97
N LYS A 7 0.27 3.13 16.78
CA LYS A 7 -0.31 4.42 17.15
C LYS A 7 -0.26 5.38 15.98
N VAL A 8 -1.36 6.05 15.71
CA VAL A 8 -1.53 6.96 14.58
C VAL A 8 -2.21 8.24 15.09
N ASP A 9 -1.64 9.39 14.76
CA ASP A 9 -2.28 10.68 14.97
C ASP A 9 -3.26 10.97 13.82
N PRO A 10 -4.58 11.01 14.09
CA PRO A 10 -5.58 11.19 13.03
C PRO A 10 -5.46 12.53 12.30
N ASP A 11 -4.92 13.57 12.94
CA ASP A 11 -4.84 14.90 12.35
C ASP A 11 -3.67 15.06 11.38
N SER A 12 -2.56 14.37 11.65
CA SER A 12 -1.32 14.53 10.89
C SER A 12 -0.91 13.31 10.08
N GLU A 13 -1.41 12.12 10.39
CA GLU A 13 -0.95 10.86 9.80
C GLU A 13 -2.01 10.11 8.98
N ILE A 14 -3.23 10.67 8.85
CA ILE A 14 -4.32 10.06 8.08
C ILE A 14 -4.89 11.05 7.07
N VAL A 15 -5.28 10.53 5.91
CA VAL A 15 -6.16 11.23 4.97
C VAL A 15 -7.21 10.26 4.44
N VAL A 16 -8.48 10.69 4.47
CA VAL A 16 -9.60 9.91 3.92
C VAL A 16 -9.72 10.22 2.42
N THR A 17 -9.91 9.18 1.61
CA THR A 17 -9.89 9.25 0.15
C THR A 17 -11.13 8.62 -0.48
N CYS A 18 -11.37 8.87 -1.77
CA CYS A 18 -12.43 8.23 -2.57
C CYS A 18 -12.09 6.77 -2.90
N GLY A 19 -12.02 5.93 -1.86
CA GLY A 19 -11.62 4.52 -1.93
C GLY A 19 -10.11 4.34 -1.98
N SER A 20 -9.67 3.09 -1.86
CA SER A 20 -8.24 2.73 -1.95
C SER A 20 -7.62 3.02 -3.31
N THR A 21 -8.42 3.10 -4.37
CA THR A 21 -7.96 3.46 -5.71
C THR A 21 -7.33 4.85 -5.73
N GLU A 22 -8.00 5.85 -5.13
CA GLU A 22 -7.41 7.18 -4.96
C GLU A 22 -6.27 7.16 -3.96
N ALA A 23 -6.40 6.43 -2.84
CA ALA A 23 -5.34 6.28 -1.86
C ALA A 23 -4.03 5.83 -2.49
N MET A 24 -4.08 4.82 -3.37
CA MET A 24 -2.91 4.30 -4.09
C MET A 24 -2.33 5.36 -5.04
N MET A 25 -3.15 5.98 -5.89
CA MET A 25 -2.69 6.99 -6.83
C MET A 25 -2.09 8.21 -6.13
N ALA A 26 -2.75 8.72 -5.09
CA ALA A 26 -2.25 9.86 -4.32
C ALA A 26 -0.94 9.51 -3.60
N SER A 27 -0.81 8.30 -3.08
CA SER A 27 0.43 7.80 -2.47
C SER A 27 1.57 7.72 -3.49
N MET A 28 1.31 7.15 -4.67
CA MET A 28 2.28 7.08 -5.75
C MET A 28 2.79 8.47 -6.13
N MET A 29 1.90 9.40 -6.44
CA MET A 29 2.25 10.77 -6.85
C MET A 29 2.93 11.57 -5.74
N SER A 30 2.82 11.16 -4.49
CA SER A 30 3.45 11.86 -3.35
C SER A 30 4.92 11.53 -3.17
N VAL A 31 5.37 10.35 -3.61
CA VAL A 31 6.75 9.86 -3.34
C VAL A 31 7.51 9.43 -4.60
N VAL A 32 6.84 9.31 -5.74
CA VAL A 32 7.41 8.88 -7.02
C VAL A 32 7.43 10.05 -7.99
N ASN A 33 8.55 10.25 -8.69
CA ASN A 33 8.71 11.27 -9.73
C ASN A 33 8.77 10.62 -11.12
N PRO A 34 8.52 11.39 -12.19
CA PRO A 34 8.75 10.92 -13.55
C PRO A 34 10.19 10.39 -13.73
N GLY A 35 10.29 9.17 -14.27
CA GLY A 35 11.57 8.47 -14.48
C GLY A 35 12.00 7.57 -13.32
N ASP A 36 11.39 7.67 -12.15
CA ASP A 36 11.63 6.74 -11.04
C ASP A 36 11.16 5.31 -11.41
N LYS A 37 11.65 4.33 -10.68
CA LYS A 37 11.25 2.93 -10.85
C LYS A 37 10.46 2.44 -9.66
N VAL A 38 9.47 1.59 -9.93
CA VAL A 38 8.59 1.01 -8.89
C VAL A 38 8.54 -0.50 -9.06
N VAL A 39 8.83 -1.23 -7.99
CA VAL A 39 8.74 -2.69 -7.96
C VAL A 39 7.28 -3.10 -7.74
N ILE A 40 6.81 -4.05 -8.54
CA ILE A 40 5.47 -4.62 -8.46
C ILE A 40 5.60 -6.15 -8.51
N PHE A 41 5.03 -6.85 -7.54
CA PHE A 41 4.91 -8.31 -7.62
C PHE A 41 3.88 -8.72 -8.68
N SER A 42 4.16 -9.74 -9.47
CA SER A 42 3.28 -10.24 -10.54
C SER A 42 2.92 -11.72 -10.28
N PRO A 43 1.62 -12.10 -10.32
CA PRO A 43 0.47 -11.31 -10.77
C PRO A 43 0.04 -10.24 -9.77
N PHE A 44 -0.60 -9.17 -10.26
CA PHE A 44 -1.00 -8.00 -9.47
C PHE A 44 -2.38 -7.48 -9.88
N TYR A 45 -2.99 -6.67 -9.02
CA TYR A 45 -4.19 -5.92 -9.35
C TYR A 45 -3.86 -4.82 -10.37
N GLU A 46 -4.63 -4.78 -11.45
CA GLU A 46 -4.32 -4.02 -12.67
C GLU A 46 -3.95 -2.55 -12.45
N ASN A 47 -4.51 -1.92 -11.41
CA ASN A 47 -4.26 -0.50 -11.14
C ASN A 47 -2.80 -0.20 -10.82
N TYR A 48 -2.04 -1.10 -10.20
CA TYR A 48 -0.67 -0.80 -9.77
C TYR A 48 0.26 -0.48 -10.94
N GLY A 49 0.10 -1.21 -12.05
CA GLY A 49 0.83 -0.92 -13.30
C GLY A 49 0.40 0.41 -13.90
N ALA A 50 -0.92 0.66 -13.93
CA ALA A 50 -1.50 1.90 -14.44
C ALA A 50 -1.06 3.11 -13.60
N ASP A 51 -1.17 3.03 -12.27
CA ASP A 51 -0.76 4.10 -11.34
C ASP A 51 0.72 4.45 -11.50
N THR A 52 1.57 3.42 -11.68
CA THR A 52 3.01 3.61 -11.94
C THR A 52 3.24 4.40 -13.23
N ILE A 53 2.60 4.00 -14.32
CA ILE A 53 2.75 4.66 -15.62
C ILE A 53 2.19 6.09 -15.59
N LEU A 54 1.01 6.29 -14.97
CA LEU A 54 0.39 7.60 -14.84
C LEU A 54 1.21 8.56 -13.97
N SER A 55 1.97 8.03 -13.02
CA SER A 55 2.93 8.82 -12.23
C SER A 55 4.24 9.14 -13.01
N GLY A 56 4.35 8.70 -14.27
CA GLY A 56 5.54 8.87 -15.10
C GLY A 56 6.69 7.92 -14.75
N ALA A 57 6.45 6.95 -13.88
CA ALA A 57 7.44 5.98 -13.44
C ALA A 57 7.49 4.72 -14.32
N GLN A 58 8.50 3.89 -14.09
CA GLN A 58 8.72 2.64 -14.82
C GLN A 58 8.50 1.44 -13.87
N PRO A 59 7.59 0.51 -14.19
CA PRO A 59 7.41 -0.68 -13.36
C PRO A 59 8.54 -1.68 -13.58
N ILE A 60 9.00 -2.30 -12.47
CA ILE A 60 9.86 -3.49 -12.48
C ILE A 60 9.04 -4.63 -11.88
N TYR A 61 8.78 -5.66 -12.68
CA TYR A 61 7.97 -6.78 -12.22
C TYR A 61 8.84 -7.89 -11.62
N VAL A 62 8.45 -8.34 -10.42
CA VAL A 62 9.05 -9.49 -9.74
C VAL A 62 8.02 -10.61 -9.65
N PRO A 63 8.29 -11.79 -10.23
CA PRO A 63 7.32 -12.88 -10.25
C PRO A 63 7.02 -13.45 -8.87
N LEU A 64 5.74 -13.74 -8.61
CA LEU A 64 5.27 -14.65 -7.59
C LEU A 64 5.01 -16.01 -8.23
N VAL A 65 5.70 -17.04 -7.79
CA VAL A 65 5.73 -18.35 -8.45
C VAL A 65 4.71 -19.32 -7.82
N PRO A 66 3.69 -19.77 -8.58
CA PRO A 66 2.74 -20.75 -8.05
C PRO A 66 3.44 -22.11 -7.77
N PRO A 67 2.87 -22.97 -6.88
CA PRO A 67 1.56 -22.81 -6.24
C PRO A 67 1.56 -21.92 -4.98
N ALA A 68 2.73 -21.72 -4.33
CA ALA A 68 2.84 -20.97 -3.07
C ALA A 68 2.87 -19.44 -3.29
N PHE A 69 3.13 -19.01 -4.53
CA PHE A 69 3.32 -17.61 -4.88
C PHE A 69 4.48 -16.96 -4.12
N ASP A 70 5.57 -17.71 -3.94
CA ASP A 70 6.80 -17.22 -3.37
C ASP A 70 7.55 -16.35 -4.39
N PHE A 71 8.35 -15.42 -3.90
CA PHE A 71 9.24 -14.62 -4.74
C PHE A 71 10.71 -15.02 -4.52
N ASP A 72 11.51 -14.80 -5.55
CA ASP A 72 12.96 -14.93 -5.46
C ASP A 72 13.55 -13.66 -4.84
N ALA A 73 14.21 -13.80 -3.68
CA ALA A 73 14.82 -12.69 -2.96
C ALA A 73 15.97 -12.02 -3.73
N GLU A 74 16.72 -12.79 -4.55
CA GLU A 74 17.80 -12.24 -5.37
C GLU A 74 17.26 -11.39 -6.52
N LEU A 75 16.16 -11.84 -7.16
CA LEU A 75 15.46 -11.05 -8.17
C LEU A 75 14.86 -9.79 -7.57
N LEU A 76 14.28 -9.87 -6.37
CA LEU A 76 13.76 -8.71 -5.67
C LEU A 76 14.88 -7.72 -5.34
N GLU A 77 16.01 -8.19 -4.81
CA GLU A 77 17.15 -7.32 -4.55
C GLU A 77 17.71 -6.71 -5.84
N TYR A 78 17.77 -7.47 -6.92
CA TYR A 78 18.19 -6.96 -8.22
C TYR A 78 17.27 -5.81 -8.70
N ALA A 79 15.97 -5.93 -8.49
CA ALA A 79 15.01 -4.85 -8.79
C ALA A 79 15.30 -3.58 -7.98
N PHE A 80 15.56 -3.70 -6.68
CA PHE A 80 15.94 -2.55 -5.85
C PHE A 80 17.28 -1.93 -6.28
N ARG A 81 18.26 -2.76 -6.64
CA ARG A 81 19.57 -2.29 -7.16
C ARG A 81 19.46 -1.44 -8.43
N GLN A 82 18.40 -1.59 -9.19
CA GLN A 82 18.14 -0.75 -10.36
C GLN A 82 17.69 0.68 -9.98
N GLY A 83 17.64 1.02 -8.70
CA GLY A 83 17.25 2.33 -8.19
C GLY A 83 15.73 2.45 -8.01
N ALA A 84 15.05 1.38 -7.63
CA ALA A 84 13.62 1.44 -7.33
C ALA A 84 13.36 2.40 -6.16
N LYS A 85 12.45 3.36 -6.38
CA LYS A 85 12.04 4.36 -5.39
C LYS A 85 10.97 3.83 -4.46
N ALA A 86 10.13 2.92 -4.94
CA ALA A 86 9.07 2.30 -4.16
C ALA A 86 8.82 0.84 -4.58
N LEU A 87 8.19 0.10 -3.68
CA LEU A 87 7.60 -1.21 -3.95
C LEU A 87 6.11 -1.15 -3.58
N ILE A 88 5.24 -1.68 -4.44
CA ILE A 88 3.82 -1.87 -4.14
C ILE A 88 3.61 -3.29 -3.62
N LEU A 89 3.02 -3.40 -2.43
CA LEU A 89 2.74 -4.66 -1.75
C LEU A 89 1.25 -4.80 -1.47
N CYS A 90 0.57 -5.70 -2.17
CA CYS A 90 -0.81 -6.09 -1.85
C CYS A 90 -0.79 -7.27 -0.86
N ASN A 91 -1.27 -7.06 0.36
CA ASN A 91 -1.28 -8.11 1.39
C ASN A 91 -2.57 -8.05 2.23
N PRO A 92 -3.42 -9.07 2.16
CA PRO A 92 -3.43 -10.22 1.25
C PRO A 92 -3.52 -9.83 -0.23
N SER A 93 -2.91 -10.64 -1.10
CA SER A 93 -2.73 -10.30 -2.51
C SER A 93 -3.98 -10.55 -3.35
N ASN A 94 -4.31 -9.60 -4.21
CA ASN A 94 -5.19 -9.77 -5.36
C ASN A 94 -4.32 -9.82 -6.63
N PRO A 95 -4.35 -10.88 -7.48
CA PRO A 95 -5.39 -11.92 -7.54
C PRO A 95 -5.05 -13.26 -6.87
N CYS A 96 -3.83 -13.46 -6.38
CA CYS A 96 -3.38 -14.83 -6.02
C CYS A 96 -3.77 -15.29 -4.61
N GLY A 97 -4.31 -14.40 -3.78
CA GLY A 97 -4.72 -14.74 -2.41
C GLY A 97 -3.56 -15.00 -1.44
N LYS A 98 -2.30 -14.70 -1.85
CA LYS A 98 -1.15 -14.88 -0.97
C LYS A 98 -1.27 -13.98 0.25
N VAL A 99 -1.00 -14.55 1.42
CA VAL A 99 -0.75 -13.82 2.65
C VAL A 99 0.74 -13.93 2.94
N PHE A 100 1.45 -12.80 2.93
CA PHE A 100 2.89 -12.80 3.14
C PHE A 100 3.23 -13.13 4.59
N THR A 101 4.21 -14.01 4.77
CA THR A 101 4.74 -14.40 6.07
C THR A 101 5.62 -13.30 6.67
N TYR A 102 5.89 -13.39 7.99
CA TYR A 102 6.81 -12.46 8.65
C TYR A 102 8.21 -12.46 8.00
N ASP A 103 8.72 -13.63 7.65
CA ASP A 103 10.07 -13.77 7.06
C ASP A 103 10.12 -13.12 5.67
N GLU A 104 9.09 -13.29 4.85
CA GLU A 104 8.99 -12.64 3.54
C GLU A 104 8.88 -11.12 3.67
N LEU A 105 8.03 -10.63 4.59
CA LEU A 105 7.90 -9.20 4.86
C LEU A 105 9.20 -8.63 5.42
N LYS A 106 9.94 -9.39 6.21
CA LYS A 106 11.25 -8.98 6.71
C LYS A 106 12.28 -8.83 5.58
N ILE A 107 12.30 -9.74 4.60
CA ILE A 107 13.17 -9.59 3.42
C ILE A 107 12.84 -8.29 2.67
N ILE A 108 11.54 -8.03 2.45
CA ILE A 108 11.09 -6.80 1.78
C ILE A 108 11.52 -5.56 2.59
N ALA A 109 11.33 -5.59 3.91
CA ALA A 109 11.69 -4.50 4.81
C ALA A 109 13.20 -4.22 4.80
N ASP A 110 14.02 -5.26 4.92
CA ASP A 110 15.49 -5.14 4.91
C ASP A 110 15.97 -4.52 3.59
N LEU A 111 15.39 -4.91 2.45
CA LEU A 111 15.72 -4.34 1.15
C LEU A 111 15.24 -2.89 1.02
N ALA A 112 14.02 -2.59 1.45
CA ALA A 112 13.50 -1.22 1.42
C ALA A 112 14.35 -0.26 2.28
N ILE A 113 14.82 -0.72 3.44
CA ILE A 113 15.74 0.03 4.30
C ILE A 113 17.09 0.21 3.60
N LYS A 114 17.67 -0.88 3.09
CA LYS A 114 18.99 -0.90 2.45
C LYS A 114 19.09 0.04 1.25
N TYR A 115 18.01 0.14 0.46
CA TYR A 115 17.98 0.92 -0.78
C TYR A 115 17.20 2.24 -0.65
N ASP A 116 16.83 2.62 0.57
CA ASP A 116 16.06 3.85 0.88
C ASP A 116 14.81 4.01 0.03
N ALA A 117 14.03 2.93 -0.07
CA ALA A 117 12.80 2.89 -0.84
C ALA A 117 11.57 2.91 0.07
N TYR A 118 10.46 3.41 -0.45
CA TYR A 118 9.14 3.30 0.19
C TYR A 118 8.50 1.94 -0.08
N VAL A 119 7.65 1.49 0.85
CA VAL A 119 6.71 0.40 0.61
C VAL A 119 5.30 0.96 0.67
N ILE A 120 4.60 0.94 -0.45
CA ILE A 120 3.19 1.34 -0.53
C ILE A 120 2.37 0.05 -0.43
N THR A 121 1.63 -0.10 0.68
CA THR A 121 0.83 -1.30 0.91
C THR A 121 -0.62 -1.08 0.50
N ASP A 122 -1.23 -2.09 -0.11
CA ASP A 122 -2.68 -2.21 -0.26
C ASP A 122 -3.15 -3.29 0.70
N GLU A 123 -3.83 -2.87 1.77
CA GLU A 123 -4.26 -3.73 2.88
C GLU A 123 -5.78 -3.91 2.96
N VAL A 124 -6.50 -3.68 1.85
CA VAL A 124 -7.98 -3.74 1.82
C VAL A 124 -8.54 -5.12 2.22
N TYR A 125 -7.74 -6.17 2.17
CA TYR A 125 -8.12 -7.53 2.54
C TYR A 125 -7.60 -7.96 3.93
N GLU A 126 -7.10 -7.03 4.76
CA GLU A 126 -6.46 -7.32 6.05
C GLU A 126 -7.30 -8.20 7.00
N HIS A 127 -8.63 -8.12 6.92
CA HIS A 127 -9.57 -8.92 7.70
C HIS A 127 -10.08 -10.18 6.99
N ILE A 128 -9.67 -10.42 5.73
CA ILE A 128 -10.06 -11.60 4.95
C ILE A 128 -8.87 -12.56 4.91
N VAL A 129 -8.52 -13.06 6.06
CA VAL A 129 -7.41 -14.00 6.26
C VAL A 129 -7.92 -15.23 7.01
N TYR A 130 -7.57 -16.42 6.53
CA TYR A 130 -8.01 -17.69 7.10
C TYR A 130 -6.86 -18.40 7.81
N ALA A 131 -7.19 -19.02 8.95
CA ALA A 131 -6.22 -19.81 9.71
C ALA A 131 -5.56 -20.89 8.82
N PRO A 132 -4.25 -21.18 8.99
CA PRO A 132 -3.37 -20.70 10.07
C PRO A 132 -2.75 -19.32 9.84
N ASN A 133 -2.99 -18.69 8.67
CA ASN A 133 -2.40 -17.40 8.32
C ASN A 133 -2.90 -16.28 9.24
N LYS A 134 -2.08 -15.24 9.37
CA LYS A 134 -2.43 -14.00 10.06
C LYS A 134 -1.91 -12.83 9.24
N HIS A 135 -2.69 -11.75 9.19
CA HIS A 135 -2.22 -10.50 8.59
C HIS A 135 -1.11 -9.87 9.45
N ILE A 136 -0.06 -9.42 8.79
CA ILE A 136 1.05 -8.71 9.41
C ILE A 136 1.20 -7.37 8.69
N TYR A 137 1.14 -6.30 9.44
CA TYR A 137 1.26 -4.94 8.91
C TYR A 137 2.71 -4.60 8.63
N MET A 138 3.04 -4.24 7.39
CA MET A 138 4.40 -3.84 6.99
C MET A 138 4.92 -2.69 7.86
N ALA A 139 4.08 -1.72 8.18
CA ALA A 139 4.43 -0.58 9.02
C ALA A 139 4.77 -0.94 10.47
N SER A 140 4.44 -2.16 10.94
CA SER A 140 4.78 -2.65 12.29
C SER A 140 6.18 -3.27 12.38
N LEU A 141 6.82 -3.55 11.24
CA LEU A 141 8.17 -4.12 11.24
C LEU A 141 9.20 -3.05 11.66
N PRO A 142 10.29 -3.44 12.33
CA PRO A 142 11.34 -2.52 12.73
C PRO A 142 11.87 -1.67 11.57
N GLY A 143 11.91 -0.35 11.73
CA GLY A 143 12.41 0.58 10.72
C GLY A 143 11.45 0.88 9.55
N MET A 144 10.25 0.27 9.54
CA MET A 144 9.31 0.43 8.42
C MET A 144 8.26 1.54 8.62
N ARG A 145 8.04 2.00 9.85
CA ARG A 145 7.03 3.03 10.15
C ARG A 145 7.19 4.29 9.28
N GLU A 146 8.41 4.76 9.09
CA GLU A 146 8.73 5.99 8.40
C GLU A 146 8.73 5.86 6.86
N ARG A 147 8.75 4.63 6.34
CA ARG A 147 8.84 4.35 4.92
C ARG A 147 7.69 3.52 4.35
N THR A 148 6.70 3.18 5.18
CA THR A 148 5.48 2.51 4.74
C THR A 148 4.36 3.53 4.56
N ILE A 149 3.67 3.42 3.43
CA ILE A 149 2.46 4.16 3.12
C ILE A 149 1.34 3.13 3.02
N VAL A 150 0.44 3.14 3.99
CA VAL A 150 -0.67 2.18 4.05
C VAL A 150 -1.86 2.73 3.30
N CYS A 151 -2.29 2.05 2.24
CA CYS A 151 -3.54 2.30 1.53
C CYS A 151 -4.57 1.25 1.95
N ASN A 152 -5.73 1.70 2.38
CA ASN A 152 -6.78 0.80 2.82
C ASN A 152 -8.17 1.37 2.51
N SER A 153 -9.23 0.57 2.73
CA SER A 153 -10.60 1.01 2.56
C SER A 153 -11.59 0.21 3.39
N LEU A 154 -12.78 0.74 3.54
CA LEU A 154 -13.91 0.04 4.16
C LEU A 154 -14.62 -0.91 3.17
N SER A 155 -14.22 -0.87 1.90
CA SER A 155 -14.88 -1.52 0.77
C SER A 155 -15.06 -3.03 0.94
N LYS A 156 -14.02 -3.73 1.43
CA LYS A 156 -14.01 -5.20 1.50
C LYS A 156 -14.46 -5.69 2.87
N THR A 157 -13.96 -5.07 3.93
CA THR A 157 -14.30 -5.43 5.31
C THR A 157 -15.79 -5.31 5.59
N TYR A 158 -16.43 -4.27 5.08
CA TYR A 158 -17.84 -3.97 5.33
C TYR A 158 -18.74 -4.15 4.11
N SER A 159 -18.21 -4.67 2.98
CA SER A 159 -18.96 -4.88 1.73
C SER A 159 -19.60 -3.60 1.17
N ILE A 160 -18.99 -2.44 1.41
CA ILE A 160 -19.49 -1.12 0.99
C ILE A 160 -18.66 -0.49 -0.13
N THR A 161 -18.19 -1.30 -1.07
CA THR A 161 -17.33 -0.86 -2.18
C THR A 161 -17.88 0.37 -2.92
N GLY A 162 -19.19 0.44 -3.11
CA GLY A 162 -19.88 1.56 -3.79
C GLY A 162 -19.84 2.87 -3.00
N TRP A 163 -19.54 2.87 -1.71
CA TRP A 163 -19.45 4.08 -0.90
C TRP A 163 -18.18 4.89 -1.17
N ARG A 164 -17.20 4.29 -1.80
CA ARG A 164 -15.93 4.94 -2.14
C ARG A 164 -15.25 5.58 -0.93
N LEU A 165 -15.10 4.83 0.16
CA LEU A 165 -14.37 5.26 1.36
C LEU A 165 -13.08 4.46 1.50
N GLY A 166 -11.96 5.15 1.42
CA GLY A 166 -10.63 4.65 1.67
C GLY A 166 -9.82 5.63 2.49
N TYR A 167 -8.60 5.26 2.81
CA TYR A 167 -7.71 6.12 3.56
C TYR A 167 -6.24 5.76 3.32
N VAL A 168 -5.38 6.75 3.56
CA VAL A 168 -3.93 6.58 3.60
C VAL A 168 -3.46 6.82 5.02
N ILE A 169 -2.55 5.97 5.52
CA ILE A 169 -1.81 6.19 6.76
C ILE A 169 -0.32 6.22 6.42
N ALA A 170 0.36 7.28 6.81
CA ALA A 170 1.81 7.42 6.65
C ALA A 170 2.36 8.43 7.67
N ASN A 171 3.68 8.64 7.67
CA ASN A 171 4.27 9.71 8.44
C ASN A 171 3.75 11.09 7.98
N PRO A 172 3.79 12.14 8.85
CA PRO A 172 3.22 13.45 8.55
C PRO A 172 3.76 14.09 7.27
N GLN A 173 5.05 13.92 6.97
CA GLN A 173 5.67 14.53 5.77
C GLN A 173 5.12 13.93 4.47
N VAL A 174 4.83 12.63 4.47
CA VAL A 174 4.20 11.96 3.33
C VAL A 174 2.73 12.37 3.25
N ILE A 175 2.01 12.39 4.37
CA ILE A 175 0.60 12.78 4.42
C ILE A 175 0.38 14.20 3.90
N ASP A 176 1.26 15.14 4.21
CA ASP A 176 1.18 16.51 3.68
C ASP A 176 1.27 16.55 2.14
N ARG A 177 2.04 15.64 1.53
CA ARG A 177 2.11 15.50 0.08
C ARG A 177 0.87 14.81 -0.48
N VAL A 178 0.43 13.73 0.18
CA VAL A 178 -0.80 13.02 -0.19
C VAL A 178 -2.01 13.94 -0.16
N LYS A 179 -2.15 14.78 0.90
CA LYS A 179 -3.23 15.77 1.01
C LYS A 179 -3.26 16.73 -0.20
N LYS A 180 -2.10 17.20 -0.66
CA LYS A 180 -2.01 18.08 -1.84
C LYS A 180 -2.47 17.38 -3.11
N VAL A 181 -2.05 16.12 -3.33
CA VAL A 181 -2.49 15.35 -4.50
C VAL A 181 -3.99 15.06 -4.42
N HIS A 182 -4.47 14.61 -3.26
CA HIS A 182 -5.89 14.35 -2.99
C HIS A 182 -6.77 15.57 -3.28
N ASP A 183 -6.35 16.76 -2.84
CA ASP A 183 -7.07 18.01 -3.08
C ASP A 183 -7.27 18.27 -4.58
N PHE A 184 -6.26 18.01 -5.41
CA PHE A 184 -6.37 18.19 -6.87
C PHE A 184 -7.09 17.05 -7.59
N LEU A 185 -7.11 15.83 -7.02
CA LEU A 185 -7.81 14.70 -7.64
C LEU A 185 -9.32 14.73 -7.40
N THR A 186 -9.73 14.92 -6.14
CA THR A 186 -11.15 14.75 -5.75
C THR A 186 -11.65 15.79 -4.76
N VAL A 187 -10.79 16.65 -4.23
CA VAL A 187 -11.07 17.63 -3.17
C VAL A 187 -11.41 16.98 -1.82
N GLY A 188 -12.11 15.86 -1.82
CA GLY A 188 -12.50 15.14 -0.60
C GLY A 188 -13.36 13.92 -0.91
N ALA A 189 -13.45 12.99 0.03
CA ALA A 189 -14.38 11.89 -0.02
C ALA A 189 -15.83 12.39 0.28
N ALA A 190 -16.84 11.57 -0.07
CA ALA A 190 -18.24 11.94 0.09
C ALA A 190 -18.63 12.10 1.57
N ALA A 191 -18.78 13.33 2.04
CA ALA A 191 -19.04 13.65 3.44
C ALA A 191 -20.24 12.90 4.06
N PRO A 192 -21.40 12.75 3.39
CA PRO A 192 -22.50 11.96 3.96
C PRO A 192 -22.14 10.49 4.21
N LEU A 193 -21.30 9.90 3.37
CA LEU A 193 -20.88 8.49 3.51
C LEU A 193 -19.79 8.34 4.56
N MET A 194 -18.94 9.36 4.76
CA MET A 194 -18.00 9.38 5.87
C MET A 194 -18.73 9.39 7.21
N GLU A 195 -19.73 10.25 7.39
CA GLU A 195 -20.55 10.29 8.60
C GLU A 195 -21.30 8.97 8.84
N LEU A 196 -21.92 8.40 7.81
CA LEU A 196 -22.61 7.13 7.90
C LEU A 196 -21.67 5.98 8.30
N SER A 197 -20.41 6.01 7.91
CA SER A 197 -19.42 4.97 8.26
C SER A 197 -19.07 4.95 9.75
N LEU A 198 -19.33 6.01 10.49
CA LEU A 198 -19.08 6.09 11.94
C LEU A 198 -20.16 5.37 12.76
N ILE A 199 -21.26 4.96 12.15
CA ILE A 199 -22.41 4.34 12.84
C ILE A 199 -22.28 2.79 12.87
N HIS A 200 -21.30 2.22 12.20
CA HIS A 200 -21.14 0.76 12.06
C HIS A 200 -19.97 0.20 12.88
#